data_b033ac3907f69be21be8fd7984076637
#
_entry.id   b033ac3907f69be21be8fd7984076637
#
_cell.length_a   1.000
_cell.length_b   1.000
_cell.length_c   1.000
_cell.angle_alpha   90.00
_cell.angle_beta   90.00
_cell.angle_gamma   90.00
#
_symmetry.space_group_name_H-M   'P 1'
#
loop_
_entity.id
_entity.type
_entity.pdbx_description
1 polymer ?
#
loop_
_entity_poly.entity_id
_entity_poly.type
_entity_poly.pdbx_seq_one_letter_code
_entity_poly.pdbx_strand_id
1 'polypeptide(L)'
;EYNDKIAFHPGYYIKEIIEESGLSQKDFAKRLDTTPKNLSILVRGEQSLSIDIAMKLSRMLGTSVDYWLNLQKSYDALIAEFESSKELEQERRIFKYFQYTYFRENFGLPDLPRKTNEQIKCLREFLNVASLSVFTKQNMAVSFRSASEDMKEANIARANAMVQIAINQALKIEAPKFDKKKFEKAVDYA
;
A
#
# COMPACT_ATOMS: atom_id res chain seq x y z
N GLU A 1 14.27 9.00 -10.09
CA GLU A 1 13.99 10.45 -10.18
C GLU A 1 12.49 10.66 -10.33
N TYR A 2 11.91 11.49 -9.47
CA TYR A 2 10.47 11.78 -9.47
C TYR A 2 10.22 13.20 -8.95
N ASN A 3 9.48 14.03 -9.70
CA ASN A 3 9.20 15.44 -9.35
C ASN A 3 10.46 16.21 -8.95
N ASP A 4 11.54 16.10 -9.74
CA ASP A 4 12.86 16.73 -9.52
C ASP A 4 13.55 16.30 -8.21
N LYS A 5 13.06 15.23 -7.55
CA LYS A 5 13.70 14.62 -6.39
C LYS A 5 14.43 13.35 -6.80
N ILE A 6 15.64 13.18 -6.27
CA ILE A 6 16.45 11.98 -6.46
C ILE A 6 16.58 11.28 -5.09
N ALA A 7 16.18 10.02 -5.04
CA ALA A 7 16.34 9.20 -3.84
C ALA A 7 17.65 8.41 -3.94
N PHE A 8 18.60 8.70 -3.07
CA PHE A 8 19.82 7.93 -2.94
C PHE A 8 19.69 6.93 -1.81
N HIS A 9 19.85 5.65 -2.14
CA HIS A 9 19.90 4.60 -1.13
C HIS A 9 21.18 4.76 -0.27
N PRO A 10 21.16 4.46 1.04
CA PRO A 10 22.37 4.53 1.90
C PRO A 10 23.57 3.77 1.34
N GLY A 11 23.33 2.68 0.60
CA GLY A 11 24.36 1.91 -0.08
C GLY A 11 25.21 2.72 -1.06
N TYR A 12 24.64 3.78 -1.66
CA TYR A 12 25.37 4.69 -2.53
C TYR A 12 26.48 5.42 -1.75
N TYR A 13 26.18 5.99 -0.62
CA TYR A 13 27.16 6.68 0.23
C TYR A 13 28.21 5.72 0.79
N ILE A 14 27.79 4.49 1.16
CA ILE A 14 28.73 3.44 1.59
C ILE A 14 29.69 3.09 0.48
N LYS A 15 29.22 3.02 -0.76
CA LYS A 15 30.07 2.76 -1.93
C LYS A 15 31.11 3.87 -2.12
N GLU A 16 30.71 5.11 -2.05
CA GLU A 16 31.64 6.26 -2.15
C GLU A 16 32.72 6.20 -1.06
N ILE A 17 32.33 5.91 0.18
CA ILE A 17 33.27 5.78 1.31
C ILE A 17 34.27 4.60 1.06
N ILE A 18 33.81 3.49 0.52
CA ILE A 18 34.70 2.37 0.17
C ILE A 18 35.72 2.80 -0.90
N GLU A 19 35.26 3.48 -1.94
CA GLU A 19 36.11 3.97 -3.03
C GLU A 19 37.14 5.00 -2.54
N GLU A 20 36.70 5.96 -1.73
CA GLU A 20 37.58 6.98 -1.13
C GLU A 20 38.61 6.40 -0.14
N SER A 21 38.24 5.35 0.58
CA SER A 21 39.14 4.70 1.55
C SER A 21 40.25 3.88 0.89
N GLY A 22 40.16 3.63 -0.40
CA GLY A 22 41.09 2.75 -1.13
C GLY A 22 41.04 1.29 -0.72
N LEU A 23 40.06 0.88 0.09
CA LEU A 23 39.87 -0.51 0.52
C LEU A 23 39.12 -1.31 -0.53
N SER A 24 39.44 -2.63 -0.60
CA SER A 24 38.54 -3.50 -1.31
C SER A 24 37.20 -3.65 -0.55
N GLN A 25 36.09 -3.87 -1.26
CA GLN A 25 34.81 -4.12 -0.63
C GLN A 25 34.85 -5.30 0.35
N LYS A 26 35.68 -6.30 0.09
CA LYS A 26 35.89 -7.46 0.97
C LYS A 26 36.58 -7.04 2.29
N ASP A 27 37.61 -6.18 2.21
CA ASP A 27 38.31 -5.71 3.40
C ASP A 27 37.46 -4.74 4.21
N PHE A 28 36.69 -3.90 3.56
CA PHE A 28 35.71 -3.03 4.23
C PHE A 28 34.64 -3.86 4.96
N ALA A 29 34.09 -4.92 4.32
CA ALA A 29 33.14 -5.83 4.96
C ALA A 29 33.72 -6.49 6.22
N LYS A 30 34.98 -6.93 6.14
CA LYS A 30 35.68 -7.51 7.28
C LYS A 30 35.83 -6.53 8.43
N ARG A 31 36.19 -5.27 8.14
CA ARG A 31 36.32 -4.21 9.16
C ARG A 31 34.96 -3.81 9.75
N LEU A 32 33.93 -3.84 8.93
CA LEU A 32 32.54 -3.57 9.35
C LEU A 32 31.91 -4.75 10.13
N ASP A 33 32.65 -5.85 10.30
CA ASP A 33 32.13 -7.07 10.93
C ASP A 33 30.85 -7.58 10.25
N THR A 34 30.91 -7.69 8.91
CA THR A 34 29.83 -8.23 8.09
C THR A 34 30.39 -9.10 6.97
N THR A 35 29.51 -9.82 6.27
CA THR A 35 29.95 -10.64 5.13
C THR A 35 30.10 -9.80 3.86
N PRO A 36 31.04 -10.12 2.96
CA PRO A 36 31.15 -9.46 1.66
C PRO A 36 29.85 -9.52 0.84
N LYS A 37 29.09 -10.62 0.96
CA LYS A 37 27.79 -10.79 0.30
C LYS A 37 26.77 -9.78 0.83
N ASN A 38 26.66 -9.66 2.15
CA ASN A 38 25.72 -8.73 2.77
C ASN A 38 26.04 -7.27 2.39
N LEU A 39 27.33 -6.89 2.49
CA LEU A 39 27.76 -5.56 2.07
C LEU A 39 27.49 -5.31 0.58
N SER A 40 27.73 -6.29 -0.28
CA SER A 40 27.48 -6.18 -1.73
C SER A 40 26.01 -5.90 -2.04
N ILE A 41 25.09 -6.62 -1.41
CA ILE A 41 23.64 -6.44 -1.59
C ILE A 41 23.21 -5.05 -1.09
N LEU A 42 23.74 -4.62 0.04
CA LEU A 42 23.47 -3.29 0.61
C LEU A 42 23.97 -2.15 -0.30
N VAL A 43 25.20 -2.25 -0.78
CA VAL A 43 25.81 -1.26 -1.68
C VAL A 43 25.07 -1.14 -3.01
N ARG A 44 24.49 -2.22 -3.51
CA ARG A 44 23.61 -2.18 -4.69
C ARG A 44 22.18 -1.67 -4.42
N GLY A 45 21.85 -1.40 -3.15
CA GLY A 45 20.50 -0.94 -2.79
C GLY A 45 19.42 -2.03 -2.85
N GLU A 46 19.83 -3.31 -2.85
CA GLU A 46 18.91 -4.45 -2.92
C GLU A 46 18.36 -4.88 -1.55
N GLN A 47 18.86 -4.30 -0.47
CA GLN A 47 18.34 -4.46 0.89
C GLN A 47 18.44 -3.15 1.66
N SER A 48 17.52 -2.94 2.59
CA SER A 48 17.54 -1.79 3.51
C SER A 48 18.72 -1.86 4.49
N LEU A 49 19.20 -0.70 4.91
CA LEU A 49 20.20 -0.56 5.94
C LEU A 49 19.62 -0.99 7.30
N SER A 50 20.14 -2.05 7.89
CA SER A 50 19.72 -2.50 9.21
C SER A 50 20.29 -1.64 10.32
N ILE A 51 19.63 -1.63 11.48
CA ILE A 51 20.12 -0.94 12.69
C ILE A 51 21.50 -1.47 13.10
N ASP A 52 21.75 -2.78 12.99
CA ASP A 52 23.06 -3.39 13.29
C ASP A 52 24.16 -2.80 12.41
N ILE A 53 23.95 -2.75 11.11
CA ILE A 53 24.92 -2.16 10.17
C ILE A 53 25.09 -0.66 10.41
N ALA A 54 24.00 0.09 10.71
CA ALA A 54 24.08 1.50 11.05
C ALA A 54 24.96 1.74 12.31
N MET A 55 24.81 0.92 13.32
CA MET A 55 25.63 0.96 14.53
C MET A 55 27.12 0.65 14.24
N LYS A 56 27.39 -0.35 13.40
CA LYS A 56 28.74 -0.71 12.99
C LYS A 56 29.41 0.37 12.15
N LEU A 57 28.68 0.98 11.21
CA LEU A 57 29.14 2.13 10.43
C LEU A 57 29.45 3.34 11.34
N SER A 58 28.54 3.62 12.26
CA SER A 58 28.72 4.70 13.25
C SER A 58 30.03 4.54 14.04
N ARG A 59 30.28 3.35 14.56
CA ARG A 59 31.52 3.05 15.32
C ARG A 59 32.78 3.11 14.47
N MET A 60 32.70 2.58 13.24
CA MET A 60 33.85 2.51 12.33
C MET A 60 34.22 3.88 11.75
N LEU A 61 33.22 4.71 11.44
CA LEU A 61 33.41 5.97 10.71
C LEU A 61 33.28 7.21 11.59
N GLY A 62 32.95 7.07 12.89
CA GLY A 62 32.76 8.19 13.79
C GLY A 62 31.54 9.06 13.53
N THR A 63 30.57 8.52 12.78
CA THR A 63 29.29 9.18 12.48
C THR A 63 28.22 8.82 13.52
N SER A 64 27.05 9.50 13.53
CA SER A 64 25.95 9.07 14.38
C SER A 64 25.17 7.91 13.76
N VAL A 65 24.55 7.07 14.59
CA VAL A 65 23.62 6.02 14.13
C VAL A 65 22.43 6.64 13.42
N ASP A 66 21.92 7.76 13.98
CA ASP A 66 20.76 8.49 13.42
C ASP A 66 21.04 9.03 12.02
N TYR A 67 22.27 9.40 11.70
CA TYR A 67 22.65 9.82 10.36
C TYR A 67 22.30 8.72 9.33
N TRP A 68 22.74 7.51 9.59
CA TRP A 68 22.51 6.37 8.70
C TRP A 68 21.03 5.97 8.62
N LEU A 69 20.35 5.94 9.76
CA LEU A 69 18.92 5.61 9.79
C LEU A 69 18.05 6.67 9.12
N ASN A 70 18.43 7.96 9.25
CA ASN A 70 17.71 9.03 8.55
C ASN A 70 17.93 8.99 7.03
N LEU A 71 19.09 8.57 6.54
CA LEU A 71 19.30 8.32 5.11
C LEU A 71 18.35 7.23 4.59
N GLN A 72 18.26 6.10 5.31
CA GLN A 72 17.34 5.03 4.94
C GLN A 72 15.87 5.51 4.97
N LYS A 73 15.47 6.17 6.06
CA LYS A 73 14.10 6.70 6.19
C LYS A 73 13.74 7.69 5.08
N SER A 74 14.68 8.56 4.72
CA SER A 74 14.45 9.55 3.64
C SER A 74 14.31 8.86 2.28
N TYR A 75 15.12 7.85 2.03
CA TYR A 75 14.99 7.00 0.84
C TYR A 75 13.65 6.30 0.77
N ASP A 76 13.28 5.59 1.84
CA ASP A 76 12.02 4.84 1.93
C ASP A 76 10.81 5.74 1.76
N ALA A 77 10.85 6.96 2.35
CA ALA A 77 9.77 7.93 2.21
C ALA A 77 9.59 8.40 0.76
N LEU A 78 10.68 8.65 0.03
CA LEU A 78 10.63 9.05 -1.37
C LEU A 78 10.15 7.92 -2.28
N ILE A 79 10.56 6.69 -2.02
CA ILE A 79 10.07 5.51 -2.76
C ILE A 79 8.57 5.33 -2.51
N ALA A 80 8.12 5.42 -1.24
CA ALA A 80 6.70 5.31 -0.90
C ALA A 80 5.86 6.43 -1.53
N GLU A 81 6.36 7.67 -1.60
CA GLU A 81 5.70 8.79 -2.30
C GLU A 81 5.54 8.50 -3.80
N PHE A 82 6.59 7.96 -4.42
CA PHE A 82 6.55 7.57 -5.84
C PHE A 82 5.54 6.45 -6.12
N GLU A 83 5.57 5.39 -5.31
CA GLU A 83 4.64 4.27 -5.44
C GLU A 83 3.20 4.70 -5.23
N SER A 84 2.94 5.51 -4.19
CA SER A 84 1.60 6.06 -3.91
C SER A 84 1.06 6.91 -5.07
N SER A 85 1.91 7.69 -5.72
CA SER A 85 1.50 8.48 -6.88
C SER A 85 1.15 7.61 -8.09
N LYS A 86 1.91 6.53 -8.30
CA LYS A 86 1.65 5.55 -9.36
C LYS A 86 0.35 4.78 -9.09
N GLU A 87 0.11 4.40 -7.84
CA GLU A 87 -1.14 3.78 -7.42
C GLU A 87 -2.34 4.71 -7.64
N LEU A 88 -2.21 6.00 -7.31
CA LEU A 88 -3.27 6.98 -7.51
C LEU A 88 -3.64 7.13 -9.00
N GLU A 89 -2.66 7.09 -9.91
CA GLU A 89 -2.93 7.10 -11.35
C GLU A 89 -3.71 5.84 -11.81
N GLN A 90 -3.42 4.69 -11.23
CA GLN A 90 -4.19 3.47 -11.48
C GLN A 90 -5.62 3.61 -10.92
N GLU A 91 -5.76 4.11 -9.69
CA GLU A 91 -7.07 4.33 -9.09
C GLU A 91 -7.93 5.33 -9.87
N ARG A 92 -7.35 6.37 -10.46
CA ARG A 92 -8.09 7.30 -11.34
C ARG A 92 -8.73 6.59 -12.54
N ARG A 93 -8.09 5.53 -13.07
CA ARG A 93 -8.67 4.73 -14.15
C ARG A 93 -9.86 3.91 -13.65
N ILE A 94 -9.72 3.29 -12.50
CA ILE A 94 -10.77 2.49 -11.86
C ILE A 94 -11.91 3.37 -11.35
N PHE A 95 -11.59 4.56 -10.83
CA PHE A 95 -12.58 5.53 -10.36
C PHE A 95 -13.60 5.91 -11.44
N LYS A 96 -13.24 5.88 -12.72
CA LYS A 96 -14.16 6.11 -13.84
C LYS A 96 -15.28 5.07 -13.91
N TYR A 97 -15.12 3.90 -13.30
CA TYR A 97 -16.16 2.89 -13.21
C TYR A 97 -17.25 3.25 -12.19
N PHE A 98 -16.93 4.15 -11.26
CA PHE A 98 -17.84 4.62 -10.23
C PHE A 98 -18.44 5.97 -10.61
N GLN A 99 -19.74 6.10 -10.43
CA GLN A 99 -20.43 7.39 -10.57
C GLN A 99 -20.43 8.08 -9.20
N TYR A 100 -19.46 8.97 -8.95
CA TYR A 100 -19.35 9.65 -7.65
C TYR A 100 -20.64 10.38 -7.25
N THR A 101 -21.38 10.93 -8.23
CA THR A 101 -22.70 11.55 -8.03
C THR A 101 -23.69 10.60 -7.35
N TYR A 102 -23.70 9.32 -7.73
CA TYR A 102 -24.53 8.30 -7.09
C TYR A 102 -24.21 8.17 -5.59
N PHE A 103 -22.95 8.14 -5.25
CA PHE A 103 -22.54 8.04 -3.83
C PHE A 103 -22.86 9.30 -3.05
N ARG A 104 -22.71 10.47 -3.66
CA ARG A 104 -23.10 11.75 -3.06
C ARG A 104 -24.60 11.78 -2.75
N GLU A 105 -25.45 11.42 -3.70
CA GLU A 105 -26.89 11.52 -3.60
C GLU A 105 -27.51 10.46 -2.69
N ASN A 106 -26.96 9.24 -2.68
CA ASN A 106 -27.55 8.12 -1.93
C ASN A 106 -26.89 7.89 -0.57
N PHE A 107 -25.67 8.35 -0.36
CA PHE A 107 -24.89 8.07 0.86
C PHE A 107 -24.33 9.34 1.52
N GLY A 108 -24.64 10.53 0.99
CA GLY A 108 -24.26 11.79 1.59
C GLY A 108 -22.78 12.14 1.50
N LEU A 109 -22.05 11.63 0.51
CA LEU A 109 -20.66 12.02 0.29
C LEU A 109 -20.59 13.53 -0.08
N PRO A 110 -19.48 14.22 0.27
CA PRO A 110 -19.34 15.65 0.02
C PRO A 110 -19.38 15.99 -1.48
N ASP A 111 -19.86 17.19 -1.81
CA ASP A 111 -19.82 17.69 -3.17
C ASP A 111 -18.43 18.26 -3.49
N LEU A 112 -17.68 17.57 -4.31
CA LEU A 112 -16.28 17.86 -4.66
C LEU A 112 -16.13 17.98 -6.18
N PRO A 113 -16.73 18.98 -6.83
CA PRO A 113 -16.70 19.11 -8.28
C PRO A 113 -15.25 19.30 -8.76
N ARG A 114 -14.85 18.55 -9.80
CA ARG A 114 -13.53 18.60 -10.44
C ARG A 114 -12.33 18.22 -9.55
N LYS A 115 -12.55 17.69 -8.35
CA LYS A 115 -11.50 17.30 -7.39
C LYS A 115 -11.36 15.77 -7.33
N THR A 116 -10.98 15.15 -8.43
CA THR A 116 -10.96 13.68 -8.57
C THR A 116 -10.17 12.98 -7.45
N ASN A 117 -9.03 13.50 -7.03
CA ASN A 117 -8.24 12.87 -5.96
C ASN A 117 -8.95 12.92 -4.61
N GLU A 118 -9.62 14.04 -4.30
CA GLU A 118 -10.41 14.17 -3.08
C GLU A 118 -11.65 13.25 -3.13
N GLN A 119 -12.30 13.13 -4.30
CA GLN A 119 -13.38 12.18 -4.52
C GLN A 119 -12.94 10.74 -4.32
N ILE A 120 -11.78 10.34 -4.85
CA ILE A 120 -11.18 9.01 -4.65
C ILE A 120 -10.92 8.77 -3.16
N LYS A 121 -10.35 9.75 -2.46
CA LYS A 121 -10.10 9.66 -1.02
C LYS A 121 -11.40 9.43 -0.25
N CYS A 122 -12.42 10.26 -0.47
CA CYS A 122 -13.72 10.12 0.18
C CYS A 122 -14.38 8.77 -0.13
N LEU A 123 -14.27 8.29 -1.37
CA LEU A 123 -14.83 7.01 -1.76
C LEU A 123 -14.11 5.83 -1.07
N ARG A 124 -12.78 5.86 -0.93
CA ARG A 124 -12.02 4.88 -0.17
C ARG A 124 -12.43 4.84 1.31
N GLU A 125 -12.53 6.01 1.93
CA GLU A 125 -12.95 6.15 3.33
C GLU A 125 -14.38 5.60 3.52
N PHE A 126 -15.32 5.95 2.65
CA PHE A 126 -16.70 5.46 2.69
C PHE A 126 -16.79 3.95 2.52
N LEU A 127 -16.04 3.38 1.57
CA LEU A 127 -16.01 1.95 1.30
C LEU A 127 -15.15 1.17 2.29
N ASN A 128 -14.37 1.88 3.14
CA ASN A 128 -13.43 1.31 4.09
C ASN A 128 -12.39 0.39 3.43
N VAL A 129 -11.73 0.92 2.39
CA VAL A 129 -10.68 0.22 1.64
C VAL A 129 -9.44 1.08 1.48
N ALA A 130 -8.26 0.46 1.41
CA ALA A 130 -7.01 1.16 1.19
C ALA A 130 -6.84 1.62 -0.27
N SER A 131 -7.43 0.91 -1.23
CA SER A 131 -7.38 1.22 -2.66
C SER A 131 -8.64 0.74 -3.36
N LEU A 132 -9.13 1.50 -4.35
CA LEU A 132 -10.27 1.11 -5.20
C LEU A 132 -9.93 -0.09 -6.11
N SER A 133 -8.65 -0.38 -6.30
CA SER A 133 -8.20 -1.53 -7.12
C SER A 133 -8.61 -2.88 -6.54
N VAL A 134 -8.95 -2.95 -5.25
CA VAL A 134 -9.48 -4.18 -4.65
C VAL A 134 -10.78 -4.63 -5.32
N PHE A 135 -11.57 -3.70 -5.86
CA PHE A 135 -12.84 -4.00 -6.47
C PHE A 135 -12.75 -4.58 -7.89
N THR A 136 -11.60 -4.47 -8.55
CA THR A 136 -11.38 -5.08 -9.87
C THR A 136 -10.95 -6.55 -9.77
N LYS A 137 -10.61 -7.03 -8.56
CA LYS A 137 -10.17 -8.42 -8.33
C LYS A 137 -11.39 -9.34 -8.24
N GLN A 138 -11.35 -10.45 -8.97
CA GLN A 138 -12.43 -11.44 -8.97
C GLN A 138 -12.69 -12.09 -7.60
N ASN A 139 -11.69 -12.12 -6.72
CA ASN A 139 -11.77 -12.80 -5.42
C ASN A 139 -12.68 -12.10 -4.39
N MET A 140 -13.10 -10.85 -4.63
CA MET A 140 -14.15 -10.20 -3.83
C MET A 140 -15.55 -10.43 -4.39
N ALA A 141 -15.65 -10.94 -5.60
CA ALA A 141 -16.93 -11.30 -6.18
C ALA A 141 -17.55 -12.42 -5.33
N VAL A 142 -18.55 -12.07 -4.54
CA VAL A 142 -19.60 -13.02 -4.23
C VAL A 142 -19.93 -13.62 -5.59
N SER A 143 -19.89 -14.97 -5.68
CA SER A 143 -20.23 -15.68 -6.89
C SER A 143 -21.65 -15.32 -7.31
N PHE A 144 -21.81 -14.18 -7.98
CA PHE A 144 -23.00 -13.93 -8.74
C PHE A 144 -23.02 -15.02 -9.78
N ARG A 145 -23.93 -15.96 -9.64
CA ARG A 145 -24.33 -16.88 -10.70
C ARG A 145 -24.96 -16.07 -11.84
N SER A 146 -24.19 -15.19 -12.45
CA SER A 146 -24.56 -14.60 -13.71
C SER A 146 -23.88 -15.44 -14.79
N ALA A 147 -24.70 -16.05 -15.62
CA ALA A 147 -24.35 -16.96 -16.70
C ALA A 147 -23.63 -16.27 -17.87
N SER A 148 -22.82 -15.25 -17.65
CA SER A 148 -22.02 -14.63 -18.71
C SER A 148 -20.57 -14.52 -18.26
N GLU A 149 -19.73 -15.33 -18.90
CA GLU A 149 -18.27 -15.33 -18.74
C GLU A 149 -17.59 -14.00 -19.14
N ASP A 150 -18.33 -13.03 -19.69
CA ASP A 150 -17.85 -11.74 -20.22
C ASP A 150 -18.31 -10.53 -19.39
N MET A 151 -18.23 -10.58 -18.05
CA MET A 151 -18.48 -9.36 -17.28
C MET A 151 -17.33 -8.37 -17.46
N LYS A 152 -17.63 -7.20 -18.03
CA LYS A 152 -16.67 -6.10 -18.14
C LYS A 152 -16.17 -5.71 -16.75
N GLU A 153 -14.87 -5.44 -16.62
CA GLU A 153 -14.20 -5.06 -15.37
C GLU A 153 -14.97 -3.98 -14.59
N ALA A 154 -15.56 -3.00 -15.29
CA ALA A 154 -16.38 -1.96 -14.69
C ALA A 154 -17.61 -2.50 -13.94
N ASN A 155 -18.25 -3.57 -14.46
CA ASN A 155 -19.42 -4.17 -13.82
C ASN A 155 -19.00 -4.97 -12.58
N ILE A 156 -17.87 -5.67 -12.65
CA ILE A 156 -17.28 -6.37 -11.51
C ILE A 156 -16.97 -5.38 -10.40
N ALA A 157 -16.29 -4.26 -10.71
CA ALA A 157 -15.94 -3.25 -9.74
C ALA A 157 -17.16 -2.64 -9.04
N ARG A 158 -18.23 -2.33 -9.80
CA ARG A 158 -19.49 -1.80 -9.24
C ARG A 158 -20.18 -2.82 -8.33
N ALA A 159 -20.29 -4.08 -8.79
CA ALA A 159 -20.92 -5.14 -8.00
C ALA A 159 -20.18 -5.36 -6.67
N ASN A 160 -18.85 -5.45 -6.73
CA ASN A 160 -18.01 -5.61 -5.53
C ASN A 160 -18.16 -4.42 -4.56
N ALA A 161 -18.25 -3.19 -5.07
CA ALA A 161 -18.48 -2.01 -4.22
C ALA A 161 -19.85 -2.05 -3.53
N MET A 162 -20.90 -2.50 -4.22
CA MET A 162 -22.24 -2.65 -3.61
C MET A 162 -22.24 -3.73 -2.51
N VAL A 163 -21.55 -4.83 -2.74
CA VAL A 163 -21.35 -5.86 -1.69
C VAL A 163 -20.61 -5.28 -0.50
N GLN A 164 -19.54 -4.51 -0.73
CA GLN A 164 -18.78 -3.88 0.35
C GLN A 164 -19.66 -2.90 1.17
N ILE A 165 -20.50 -2.12 0.51
CA ILE A 165 -21.47 -1.24 1.19
C ILE A 165 -22.41 -2.06 2.08
N ALA A 166 -22.96 -3.15 1.54
CA ALA A 166 -23.84 -4.03 2.30
C ALA A 166 -23.14 -4.63 3.53
N ILE A 167 -21.90 -5.08 3.36
CA ILE A 167 -21.08 -5.59 4.48
C ILE A 167 -20.84 -4.49 5.52
N ASN A 168 -20.43 -3.30 5.09
CA ASN A 168 -20.15 -2.17 5.99
C ASN A 168 -21.42 -1.73 6.75
N GLN A 169 -22.58 -1.83 6.15
CA GLN A 169 -23.87 -1.55 6.81
C GLN A 169 -24.23 -2.69 7.79
N ALA A 170 -24.07 -3.94 7.37
CA ALA A 170 -24.36 -5.08 8.23
C ALA A 170 -23.52 -5.11 9.51
N LEU A 171 -22.25 -4.70 9.44
CA LEU A 171 -21.36 -4.61 10.60
C LEU A 171 -21.81 -3.56 11.63
N LYS A 172 -22.67 -2.60 11.26
CA LYS A 172 -23.23 -1.60 12.17
C LYS A 172 -24.51 -2.07 12.85
N ILE A 173 -25.08 -3.20 12.43
CA ILE A 173 -26.32 -3.74 12.99
C ILE A 173 -25.98 -4.65 14.15
N GLU A 174 -26.40 -4.29 15.34
CA GLU A 174 -26.38 -5.18 16.50
C GLU A 174 -27.46 -6.22 16.33
N ALA A 175 -27.07 -7.45 15.96
CA ALA A 175 -28.00 -8.57 15.87
C ALA A 175 -27.69 -9.59 16.98
N PRO A 176 -28.71 -10.20 17.60
CA PRO A 176 -28.50 -11.27 18.54
C PRO A 176 -27.81 -12.45 17.84
N LYS A 177 -27.05 -13.26 18.61
CA LYS A 177 -26.43 -14.46 18.06
C LYS A 177 -27.48 -15.34 17.39
N PHE A 178 -27.15 -15.86 16.21
CA PHE A 178 -28.02 -16.77 15.47
C PHE A 178 -28.40 -17.98 16.34
N ASP A 179 -29.70 -18.21 16.51
CA ASP A 179 -30.26 -19.36 17.21
C ASP A 179 -31.07 -20.20 16.18
N LYS A 180 -30.52 -21.34 15.82
CA LYS A 180 -31.10 -22.24 14.83
C LYS A 180 -32.52 -22.68 15.22
N LYS A 181 -32.78 -22.96 16.51
CA LYS A 181 -34.11 -23.40 16.96
C LYS A 181 -35.16 -22.30 16.84
N LYS A 182 -34.79 -21.04 17.13
CA LYS A 182 -35.70 -19.90 16.95
C LYS A 182 -35.96 -19.62 15.48
N PHE A 183 -34.94 -19.80 14.61
CA PHE A 183 -35.09 -19.62 13.18
C PHE A 183 -36.02 -20.68 12.56
N GLU A 184 -35.81 -21.98 12.88
CA GLU A 184 -36.67 -23.06 12.42
C GLU A 184 -38.13 -22.82 12.83
N LYS A 185 -38.40 -22.45 14.10
CA LYS A 185 -39.75 -22.10 14.53
C LYS A 185 -40.34 -20.90 13.76
N ALA A 186 -39.54 -19.88 13.42
CA ALA A 186 -40.04 -18.72 12.70
C ALA A 186 -40.38 -19.07 11.24
N VAL A 187 -39.64 -19.99 10.61
CA VAL A 187 -39.91 -20.48 9.27
C VAL A 187 -41.19 -21.33 9.21
N ASP A 188 -41.44 -22.13 10.26
CA ASP A 188 -42.66 -22.99 10.34
C ASP A 188 -43.94 -22.14 10.53
N TYR A 189 -43.83 -20.88 10.93
CA TYR A 189 -44.96 -19.95 11.08
C TYR A 189 -45.17 -18.99 9.90
N ALA A 190 -44.32 -19.03 8.85
CA ALA A 190 -44.40 -18.18 7.68
C ALA A 190 -45.00 -18.87 6.49
#